data_5dfdaeaf06a0bd739f8611aa2c80f85f
#
_entry.id   5dfdaeaf06a0bd739f8611aa2c80f85f
#
_cell.length_a   1.000
_cell.length_b   1.000
_cell.length_c   1.000
_cell.angle_alpha   90.00
_cell.angle_beta   90.00
_cell.angle_gamma   90.00
#
_symmetry.space_group_name_H-M   'P 1'
#
loop_
_entity.id
_entity.type
_entity.pdbx_description
1 polymer ?
#
loop_
_entity_poly.entity_id
_entity_poly.type
_entity_poly.pdbx_seq_one_letter_code
_entity_poly.pdbx_strand_id
1 'polypeptide(L)'
;MFDLDKRWQLHPQAALRPEPFGAMLYHFGTRRLSFLKNRVMVEVVRSLPDHMSARAALCAAGVEDVEAYVKALEVLANSQMLEQTS
;
A
#
# COMPACT_ATOMS: atom_id res chain seq x y z
N MET A 1 -14.29 2.88 -3.34
CA MET A 1 -13.23 3.23 -4.30
C MET A 1 -12.02 3.83 -3.59
N PHE A 2 -10.82 3.43 -3.97
CA PHE A 2 -9.60 3.95 -3.34
C PHE A 2 -9.38 5.41 -3.73
N ASP A 3 -9.23 6.28 -2.73
CA ASP A 3 -9.07 7.72 -2.97
C ASP A 3 -7.59 8.07 -3.06
N LEU A 4 -7.12 8.35 -4.27
CA LEU A 4 -5.72 8.70 -4.53
C LEU A 4 -5.30 10.04 -3.93
N ASP A 5 -6.25 10.91 -3.65
CA ASP A 5 -5.94 12.26 -3.17
C ASP A 5 -5.92 12.36 -1.65
N LYS A 6 -6.14 11.25 -0.98
CA LYS A 6 -6.06 11.18 0.47
C LYS A 6 -4.72 10.61 0.91
N ARG A 7 -4.39 10.87 2.16
CA ARG A 7 -3.17 10.34 2.76
C ARG A 7 -3.46 8.96 3.35
N TRP A 8 -2.58 8.01 3.08
CA TRP A 8 -2.72 6.62 3.51
C TRP A 8 -1.49 6.15 4.26
N GLN A 9 -1.64 5.10 5.03
CA GLN A 9 -0.53 4.44 5.72
C GLN A 9 -0.88 2.97 5.94
N LEU A 10 0.12 2.18 6.32
CA LEU A 10 -0.15 0.82 6.77
C LEU A 10 -1.01 0.88 8.03
N HIS A 11 -1.99 -0.02 8.09
CA HIS A 11 -2.82 -0.12 9.28
C HIS A 11 -1.92 -0.41 10.50
N PRO A 12 -2.19 0.18 11.68
CA PRO A 12 -1.35 -0.05 12.87
C PRO A 12 -1.19 -1.51 13.24
N GLN A 13 -2.16 -2.37 12.89
CA GLN A 13 -2.10 -3.80 13.16
C GLN A 13 -1.56 -4.59 11.98
N ALA A 14 -1.10 -3.93 10.92
CA ALA A 14 -0.50 -4.59 9.78
C ALA A 14 1.02 -4.42 9.83
N ALA A 15 1.73 -5.46 9.46
CA ALA A 15 3.19 -5.45 9.39
C ALA A 15 3.63 -5.84 7.99
N LEU A 16 4.70 -5.18 7.51
CA LEU A 16 5.29 -5.50 6.22
C LEU A 16 6.59 -6.25 6.47
N ARG A 17 6.72 -7.42 5.84
CA ARG A 17 7.92 -8.24 5.95
C ARG A 17 8.56 -8.37 4.57
N PRO A 18 9.83 -7.95 4.40
CA PRO A 18 10.52 -8.12 3.12
C PRO A 18 10.72 -9.61 2.80
N GLU A 19 10.52 -9.95 1.52
CA GLU A 19 10.70 -11.30 1.02
C GLU A 19 11.46 -11.23 -0.30
N PRO A 20 12.09 -12.34 -0.77
CA PRO A 20 12.80 -12.32 -2.04
C PRO A 20 11.94 -11.90 -3.22
N PHE A 21 10.64 -12.21 -3.21
CA PHE A 21 9.71 -11.85 -4.28
C PHE A 21 9.16 -10.42 -4.16
N GLY A 22 9.40 -9.75 -3.02
CA GLY A 22 8.86 -8.41 -2.76
C GLY A 22 8.59 -8.22 -1.28
N ALA A 23 7.37 -8.43 -0.83
CA ALA A 23 7.03 -8.32 0.58
C ALA A 23 5.72 -9.05 0.89
N MET A 24 5.54 -9.34 2.17
CA MET A 24 4.31 -9.91 2.68
C MET A 24 3.72 -8.93 3.70
N LEU A 25 2.42 -8.72 3.62
CA LEU A 25 1.69 -7.94 4.62
C LEU A 25 0.88 -8.90 5.49
N TYR A 26 0.94 -8.69 6.78
CA TYR A 26 0.17 -9.49 7.74
C TYR A 26 -0.61 -8.57 8.67
N HIS A 27 -1.91 -8.83 8.80
CA HIS A 27 -2.78 -8.06 9.70
C HIS A 27 -3.04 -8.89 10.97
N PHE A 28 -2.55 -8.42 12.10
CA PHE A 28 -2.65 -9.16 13.36
C PHE A 28 -4.09 -9.30 13.84
N GLY A 29 -4.92 -8.29 13.60
CA GLY A 29 -6.31 -8.31 14.04
C GLY A 29 -7.19 -9.26 13.25
N THR A 30 -7.09 -9.24 11.93
CA THR A 30 -7.90 -10.09 11.05
C THR A 30 -7.21 -11.39 10.68
N ARG A 31 -5.91 -11.48 10.93
CA ARG A 31 -5.04 -12.59 10.54
C ARG A 31 -5.00 -12.82 9.04
N ARG A 32 -5.25 -11.78 8.27
CA ARG A 32 -5.17 -11.86 6.81
C ARG A 32 -3.75 -11.66 6.35
N LEU A 33 -3.43 -12.27 5.20
CA LEU A 33 -2.14 -12.12 4.55
C LEU A 33 -2.34 -11.55 3.17
N SER A 34 -1.41 -10.69 2.74
CA SER A 34 -1.38 -10.19 1.38
C SER A 34 0.07 -10.20 0.91
N PHE A 35 0.26 -10.49 -0.38
CA PHE A 35 1.61 -10.56 -0.96
C PHE A 35 1.81 -9.43 -1.96
N LEU A 36 2.93 -8.74 -1.82
CA LEU A 36 3.35 -7.72 -2.77
C LEU A 36 4.47 -8.31 -3.61
N LYS A 37 4.17 -8.65 -4.87
CA LYS A 37 5.11 -9.34 -5.75
C LYS A 37 5.88 -8.39 -6.65
N ASN A 38 5.79 -7.09 -6.40
CA ASN A 38 6.39 -6.06 -7.21
C ASN A 38 7.13 -5.11 -6.28
N ARG A 39 8.43 -4.90 -6.53
CA ARG A 39 9.26 -4.05 -5.67
C ARG A 39 8.78 -2.60 -5.66
N VAL A 40 8.28 -2.11 -6.80
CA VAL A 40 7.74 -0.75 -6.87
C VAL A 40 6.53 -0.62 -5.95
N MET A 41 5.67 -1.64 -5.94
CA MET A 41 4.51 -1.66 -5.04
C MET A 41 4.94 -1.65 -3.58
N VAL A 42 5.98 -2.39 -3.23
CA VAL A 42 6.55 -2.38 -1.88
C VAL A 42 7.00 -0.98 -1.50
N GLU A 43 7.71 -0.30 -2.40
CA GLU A 43 8.17 1.05 -2.13
C GLU A 43 7.02 2.03 -1.97
N VAL A 44 6.00 1.92 -2.81
CA VAL A 44 4.82 2.77 -2.71
C VAL A 44 4.16 2.59 -1.34
N VAL A 45 3.92 1.35 -0.95
CA VAL A 45 3.24 1.06 0.33
C VAL A 45 4.07 1.56 1.51
N ARG A 46 5.38 1.34 1.48
CA ARG A 46 6.25 1.79 2.57
C ARG A 46 6.34 3.29 2.69
N SER A 47 6.26 3.99 1.56
CA SER A 47 6.42 5.44 1.53
C SER A 47 5.12 6.21 1.67
N LEU A 48 3.96 5.53 1.68
CA LEU A 48 2.67 6.20 1.77
C LEU A 48 2.60 7.26 2.88
N PRO A 49 3.05 6.99 4.11
CA PRO A 49 2.96 8.00 5.17
C PRO A 49 3.89 9.20 4.97
N ASP A 50 4.89 9.07 4.07
CA ASP A 50 5.83 10.15 3.80
C ASP A 50 5.32 11.12 2.75
N HIS A 51 4.17 10.87 2.15
CA HIS A 51 3.60 11.69 1.09
C HIS A 51 2.24 12.23 1.49
N MET A 52 1.86 13.35 0.88
CA MET A 52 0.59 14.01 1.18
C MET A 52 -0.61 13.24 0.63
N SER A 53 -0.38 12.37 -0.35
CA SER A 53 -1.44 11.56 -0.95
C SER A 53 -0.84 10.30 -1.55
N ALA A 54 -1.72 9.31 -1.81
CA ALA A 54 -1.29 8.09 -2.49
C ALA A 54 -0.79 8.41 -3.90
N ARG A 55 -1.42 9.39 -4.57
CA ARG A 55 -0.97 9.83 -5.89
C ARG A 55 0.47 10.32 -5.86
N ALA A 56 0.82 11.11 -4.84
CA ALA A 56 2.19 11.61 -4.68
C ALA A 56 3.18 10.47 -4.48
N ALA A 57 2.80 9.45 -3.70
CA ALA A 57 3.66 8.28 -3.48
C ALA A 57 3.88 7.52 -4.78
N LEU A 58 2.84 7.34 -5.58
CA LEU A 58 2.95 6.67 -6.87
C LEU A 58 3.86 7.45 -7.83
N CYS A 59 3.72 8.77 -7.87
CA CYS A 59 4.57 9.61 -8.70
C CYS A 59 6.03 9.53 -8.26
N ALA A 60 6.29 9.56 -6.96
CA ALA A 60 7.65 9.49 -6.43
C ALA A 60 8.31 8.15 -6.75
N ALA A 61 7.53 7.09 -6.87
CA ALA A 61 8.04 5.76 -7.22
C ALA A 61 8.21 5.57 -8.73
N GLY A 62 7.83 6.56 -9.52
CA GLY A 62 7.98 6.48 -10.98
C GLY A 62 6.93 5.63 -11.65
N VAL A 63 5.76 5.45 -11.03
CA VAL A 63 4.69 4.65 -11.59
C VAL A 63 4.02 5.37 -12.77
N GLU A 64 3.98 4.71 -13.92
CA GLU A 64 3.31 5.24 -15.10
C GLU A 64 1.87 4.76 -15.19
N ASP A 65 1.62 3.48 -14.91
CA ASP A 65 0.28 2.90 -14.96
C ASP A 65 -0.38 3.01 -13.60
N VAL A 66 -0.87 4.20 -13.29
CA VAL A 66 -1.50 4.49 -12.00
C VAL A 66 -2.74 3.62 -11.78
N GLU A 67 -3.53 3.37 -12.82
CA GLU A 67 -4.77 2.60 -12.67
C GLU A 67 -4.54 1.18 -12.18
N ALA A 68 -3.49 0.52 -12.67
CA ALA A 68 -3.16 -0.83 -12.21
C ALA A 68 -2.79 -0.83 -10.73
N TYR A 69 -2.03 0.18 -10.31
CA TYR A 69 -1.63 0.30 -8.92
C TYR A 69 -2.80 0.69 -8.01
N VAL A 70 -3.73 1.49 -8.52
CA VAL A 70 -4.94 1.84 -7.77
C VAL A 70 -5.73 0.59 -7.41
N LYS A 71 -5.90 -0.33 -8.36
CA LYS A 71 -6.62 -1.57 -8.09
C LYS A 71 -5.94 -2.38 -7.00
N ALA A 72 -4.62 -2.47 -7.03
CA ALA A 72 -3.88 -3.20 -6.01
C ALA A 72 -4.00 -2.52 -4.65
N LEU A 73 -3.88 -1.20 -4.61
CA LEU A 73 -4.02 -0.43 -3.37
C LEU A 73 -5.44 -0.55 -2.80
N GLU A 74 -6.44 -0.57 -3.67
CA GLU A 74 -7.82 -0.76 -3.25
C GLU A 74 -8.03 -2.11 -2.58
N VAL A 75 -7.46 -3.17 -3.13
CA VAL A 75 -7.52 -4.49 -2.51
C VAL A 75 -6.88 -4.46 -1.13
N LEU A 76 -5.74 -3.80 -0.99
CA LEU A 76 -5.08 -3.68 0.31
C LEU A 76 -5.91 -2.88 1.30
N ALA A 77 -6.55 -1.81 0.85
CA ALA A 77 -7.42 -1.00 1.71
C ALA A 77 -8.65 -1.80 2.15
N ASN A 78 -9.25 -2.55 1.22
CA ASN A 78 -10.42 -3.38 1.54
C ASN A 78 -10.07 -4.52 2.49
N SER A 79 -8.83 -4.99 2.48
CA SER A 79 -8.34 -6.01 3.40
C SER A 79 -7.83 -5.43 4.71
N GLN A 80 -8.01 -4.12 4.91
CA GLN A 80 -7.59 -3.38 6.10
C GLN A 80 -6.06 -3.39 6.30
N MET A 81 -5.31 -3.60 5.25
CA MET A 81 -3.85 -3.47 5.30
C MET A 81 -3.42 -2.00 5.26
N LEU A 82 -4.24 -1.14 4.67
CA LEU A 82 -4.02 0.30 4.62
C LEU A 82 -5.17 1.03 5.29
N GLU A 83 -4.86 2.17 5.91
CA GLU A 83 -5.89 3.04 6.46
C GLU A 83 -5.63 4.47 6.01
N GLN A 84 -6.71 5.25 5.95
CA GLN A 84 -6.65 6.66 5.62
C GLN A 84 -6.32 7.47 6.87
N THR A 85 -5.40 8.44 6.74
CA THR A 85 -4.89 9.17 7.89
C THR A 85 -5.34 10.63 7.97
N SER A 86 -6.11 11.07 7.04
CA SER A 86 -6.54 12.48 7.03
C SER A 86 -7.60 12.80 8.05
#